data_e7253ae7b7d0fd60f5687caeb66c3b36
#
_entry.id   e7253ae7b7d0fd60f5687caeb66c3b36
#
_cell.length_a   1.000
_cell.length_b   1.000
_cell.length_c   1.000
_cell.angle_alpha   90.00
_cell.angle_beta   90.00
_cell.angle_gamma   90.00
#
_symmetry.space_group_name_H-M   'P 1'
#
loop_
_entity.id
_entity.type
_entity.pdbx_description
1 polymer ?
#
loop_
_entity_poly.entity_id
_entity_poly.type
_entity_poly.pdbx_seq_one_letter_code
_entity_poly.pdbx_strand_id
1 'polypeptide(L)'
;MRTFLLAFLFCLPAAFADVPVDLAPVKKWIARQDEFRSVAADFTQTRALRVLKDPVATPGRLWFTAAGALRWELGSPAKTIVVRKGDDTLIINPAKKTAERQPAEGSPGARPGIGAMMRFPLARDFADFQRQFEVLALSSANNRTRMEIAPRDPQTRKFMKVIKIEFDSANGHLHAFEMAFKDGSSLRNEFSNVRVNQKFARDLFEYDLTGYEVKDARN
;
A
#
# COMPACT_ATOMS: atom_id res chain seq x y z
N MET A 1 53.77 8.73 54.86
CA MET A 1 52.68 7.87 54.43
C MET A 1 51.62 8.69 53.71
N ARG A 2 51.55 8.63 52.38
CA ARG A 2 50.57 9.35 51.57
C ARG A 2 49.53 8.36 51.08
N THR A 3 48.32 8.47 51.60
CA THR A 3 47.17 7.60 51.29
C THR A 3 46.54 8.13 50.00
N PHE A 4 46.60 7.36 48.91
CA PHE A 4 45.91 7.62 47.64
C PHE A 4 44.48 7.10 47.73
N LEU A 5 43.49 7.99 47.70
CA LEU A 5 42.09 7.62 47.61
C LEU A 5 41.73 7.43 46.13
N LEU A 6 41.45 6.20 45.71
CA LEU A 6 41.00 5.83 44.38
C LEU A 6 39.48 6.04 44.32
N ALA A 7 39.01 7.11 43.63
CA ALA A 7 37.60 7.31 43.35
C ALA A 7 37.15 6.42 42.18
N PHE A 8 36.35 5.40 42.48
CA PHE A 8 35.72 4.54 41.48
C PHE A 8 34.51 5.26 40.91
N LEU A 9 34.62 5.78 39.65
CA LEU A 9 33.52 6.41 38.92
C LEU A 9 32.61 5.27 38.38
N PHE A 10 31.47 5.06 39.03
CA PHE A 10 30.44 4.13 38.56
C PHE A 10 29.70 4.76 37.37
N CYS A 11 30.06 4.35 36.13
CA CYS A 11 29.33 4.72 34.93
C CYS A 11 28.05 3.84 34.89
N LEU A 12 26.90 4.40 35.28
CA LEU A 12 25.60 3.75 35.15
C LEU A 12 25.26 3.74 33.63
N PRO A 13 24.95 2.58 33.05
CA PRO A 13 24.42 2.55 31.70
C PRO A 13 23.05 3.23 31.71
N ALA A 14 22.91 4.30 30.94
CA ALA A 14 21.61 4.91 30.65
C ALA A 14 20.77 3.87 29.87
N ALA A 15 19.80 3.26 30.54
CA ALA A 15 18.79 2.47 29.87
C ALA A 15 17.97 3.43 28.99
N PHE A 16 18.18 3.38 27.69
CA PHE A 16 17.27 4.00 26.73
C PHE A 16 15.97 3.22 26.83
N ALA A 17 14.99 3.77 27.54
CA ALA A 17 13.64 3.26 27.52
C ALA A 17 13.12 3.48 26.10
N ASP A 18 12.75 2.41 25.39
CA ASP A 18 12.00 2.47 24.14
C ASP A 18 10.70 3.24 24.44
N VAL A 19 10.62 4.50 23.96
CA VAL A 19 9.39 5.28 24.08
C VAL A 19 8.37 4.62 23.15
N PRO A 20 7.26 4.11 23.67
CA PRO A 20 6.23 3.49 22.83
C PRO A 20 5.78 4.46 21.75
N VAL A 21 5.76 4.01 20.51
CA VAL A 21 5.25 4.83 19.38
C VAL A 21 3.78 5.14 19.63
N ASP A 22 3.42 6.44 19.68
CA ASP A 22 2.02 6.84 19.79
C ASP A 22 1.26 6.52 18.49
N LEU A 23 0.38 5.52 18.54
CA LEU A 23 -0.41 5.07 17.39
C LEU A 23 -1.75 5.80 17.24
N ALA A 24 -2.05 6.81 18.05
CA ALA A 24 -3.29 7.58 17.94
C ALA A 24 -3.52 8.18 16.53
N PRO A 25 -2.50 8.74 15.84
CA PRO A 25 -2.67 9.22 14.47
C PRO A 25 -3.07 8.12 13.48
N VAL A 26 -2.50 6.92 13.63
CA VAL A 26 -2.82 5.76 12.78
C VAL A 26 -4.24 5.28 13.01
N LYS A 27 -4.64 5.15 14.28
CA LYS A 27 -6.01 4.76 14.67
C LYS A 27 -7.04 5.73 14.09
N LYS A 28 -6.78 7.04 14.22
CA LYS A 28 -7.65 8.09 13.67
C LYS A 28 -7.72 8.01 12.15
N TRP A 29 -6.60 7.79 11.48
CA TRP A 29 -6.56 7.68 10.02
C TRP A 29 -7.35 6.47 9.53
N ILE A 30 -7.20 5.30 10.15
CA ILE A 30 -7.95 4.08 9.79
C ILE A 30 -9.45 4.30 9.99
N ALA A 31 -9.88 4.84 11.13
CA ALA A 31 -11.29 5.13 11.38
C ALA A 31 -11.89 6.09 10.34
N ARG A 32 -11.11 7.03 9.83
CA ARG A 32 -11.59 7.98 8.81
C ARG A 32 -11.77 7.34 7.44
N GLN A 33 -11.13 6.18 7.15
CA GLN A 33 -11.35 5.50 5.87
C GLN A 33 -12.80 5.02 5.70
N ASP A 34 -13.52 4.80 6.79
CA ASP A 34 -14.94 4.42 6.78
C ASP A 34 -15.87 5.54 6.25
N GLU A 35 -15.39 6.80 6.26
CA GLU A 35 -16.13 7.94 5.71
C GLU A 35 -16.08 7.98 4.17
N PHE A 36 -15.16 7.24 3.56
CA PHE A 36 -14.92 7.25 2.11
C PHE A 36 -15.74 6.16 1.41
N ARG A 37 -16.89 6.55 0.86
CA ARG A 37 -17.75 5.66 0.06
C ARG A 37 -17.15 5.39 -1.33
N SER A 38 -16.42 6.35 -1.85
CA SER A 38 -15.70 6.23 -3.12
C SER A 38 -14.49 7.14 -3.12
N VAL A 39 -13.46 6.74 -3.87
CA VAL A 39 -12.23 7.49 -4.08
C VAL A 39 -11.88 7.47 -5.56
N ALA A 40 -11.57 8.62 -6.12
CA ALA A 40 -10.89 8.74 -7.42
C ALA A 40 -9.60 9.54 -7.22
N ALA A 41 -8.53 9.12 -7.88
CA ALA A 41 -7.25 9.82 -7.81
C ALA A 41 -6.44 9.60 -9.10
N ASP A 42 -5.63 10.57 -9.43
CA ASP A 42 -4.49 10.37 -10.33
C ASP A 42 -3.30 9.89 -9.49
N PHE A 43 -2.38 9.17 -10.08
CA PHE A 43 -1.15 8.79 -9.40
C PHE A 43 0.03 8.68 -10.38
N THR A 44 1.23 8.76 -9.82
CA THR A 44 2.47 8.36 -10.50
C THR A 44 3.03 7.14 -9.79
N GLN A 45 3.18 6.04 -10.54
CA GLN A 45 3.85 4.84 -10.05
C GLN A 45 5.32 4.89 -10.44
N THR A 46 6.20 4.84 -9.45
CA THR A 46 7.65 4.74 -9.63
C THR A 46 8.11 3.34 -9.23
N ARG A 47 8.77 2.65 -10.16
CA ARG A 47 9.37 1.33 -9.94
C ARG A 47 10.88 1.47 -9.97
N ALA A 48 11.53 1.23 -8.83
CA ALA A 48 12.96 1.07 -8.74
C ALA A 48 13.29 -0.42 -8.77
N LEU A 49 13.95 -0.88 -9.82
CA LEU A 49 14.35 -2.27 -9.99
C LEU A 49 15.86 -2.35 -9.81
N ARG A 50 16.34 -3.33 -9.06
CA ARG A 50 17.78 -3.52 -8.80
C ARG A 50 18.65 -3.59 -10.07
N VAL A 51 18.06 -4.09 -11.17
CA VAL A 51 18.74 -4.26 -12.46
C VAL A 51 18.73 -3.01 -13.33
N LEU A 52 17.97 -1.98 -12.96
CA LEU A 52 17.88 -0.72 -13.70
C LEU A 52 18.66 0.37 -12.96
N LYS A 53 19.38 1.19 -13.72
CA LYS A 53 20.11 2.34 -13.17
C LYS A 53 19.16 3.41 -12.65
N ASP A 54 18.09 3.69 -13.41
CA ASP A 54 17.13 4.74 -13.11
C ASP A 54 15.74 4.14 -12.84
N PRO A 55 14.98 4.68 -11.87
CA PRO A 55 13.61 4.28 -11.66
C PRO A 55 12.71 4.62 -12.84
N VAL A 56 11.70 3.79 -13.08
CA VAL A 56 10.71 4.02 -14.14
C VAL A 56 9.45 4.61 -13.52
N ALA A 57 9.09 5.82 -13.93
CA ALA A 57 7.85 6.48 -13.54
C ALA A 57 6.77 6.30 -14.62
N THR A 58 5.56 5.98 -14.20
CA THR A 58 4.41 5.76 -15.08
C THR A 58 3.17 6.42 -14.48
N PRO A 59 2.46 7.29 -15.20
CA PRO A 59 1.20 7.87 -14.72
C PRO A 59 0.10 6.82 -14.65
N GLY A 60 -0.89 7.07 -13.81
CA GLY A 60 -2.04 6.20 -13.69
C GLY A 60 -3.26 6.90 -13.08
N ARG A 61 -4.37 6.19 -13.05
CA ARG A 61 -5.64 6.63 -12.47
C ARG A 61 -6.27 5.51 -11.66
N LEU A 62 -6.89 5.87 -10.56
CA LEU A 62 -7.54 4.96 -9.63
C LEU A 62 -8.99 5.38 -9.40
N TRP A 63 -9.89 4.40 -9.38
CA TRP A 63 -11.26 4.52 -8.85
C TRP A 63 -11.54 3.34 -7.94
N PHE A 64 -12.08 3.63 -6.79
CA PHE A 64 -12.38 2.64 -5.76
C PHE A 64 -13.72 2.97 -5.09
N THR A 65 -14.47 1.95 -4.67
CA THR A 65 -15.67 2.10 -3.84
C THR A 65 -15.55 1.30 -2.55
N ALA A 66 -16.22 1.75 -1.48
CA ALA A 66 -16.28 1.03 -0.22
C ALA A 66 -16.89 -0.39 -0.37
N ALA A 67 -17.70 -0.62 -1.41
CA ALA A 67 -18.21 -1.95 -1.77
C ALA A 67 -17.14 -2.86 -2.40
N GLY A 68 -15.89 -2.39 -2.53
CA GLY A 68 -14.76 -3.17 -3.03
C GLY A 68 -14.56 -3.15 -4.54
N ALA A 69 -15.41 -2.43 -5.32
CA ALA A 69 -15.14 -2.26 -6.74
C ALA A 69 -13.89 -1.38 -6.95
N LEU A 70 -13.03 -1.79 -7.88
CA LEU A 70 -11.76 -1.13 -8.18
C LEU A 70 -11.57 -1.05 -9.70
N ARG A 71 -11.10 0.10 -10.17
CA ARG A 71 -10.46 0.26 -11.47
C ARG A 71 -9.13 0.96 -11.29
N TRP A 72 -8.08 0.34 -11.78
CA TRP A 72 -6.71 0.85 -11.74
C TRP A 72 -6.16 0.87 -13.16
N GLU A 73 -5.76 2.01 -13.65
CA GLU A 73 -5.18 2.18 -14.98
C GLU A 73 -3.75 2.66 -14.85
N LEU A 74 -2.82 2.02 -15.54
CA LEU A 74 -1.41 2.37 -15.56
C LEU A 74 -0.96 2.68 -16.99
N GLY A 75 -0.41 3.84 -17.18
CA GLY A 75 0.02 4.38 -18.46
C GLY A 75 -0.97 5.39 -19.05
N SER A 76 -0.51 6.18 -20.02
CA SER A 76 -1.33 7.10 -20.82
C SER A 76 -0.87 7.03 -22.27
N PRO A 77 -1.62 6.35 -23.18
CA PRO A 77 -2.83 5.55 -22.91
C PRO A 77 -2.55 4.37 -21.97
N ALA A 78 -3.59 3.84 -21.32
CA ALA A 78 -3.46 2.77 -20.33
C ALA A 78 -2.86 1.50 -20.98
N LYS A 79 -1.73 1.05 -20.43
CA LYS A 79 -1.03 -0.18 -20.84
C LYS A 79 -1.44 -1.39 -20.01
N THR A 80 -1.86 -1.14 -18.77
CA THR A 80 -2.41 -2.15 -17.88
C THR A 80 -3.65 -1.57 -17.23
N ILE A 81 -4.73 -2.34 -17.24
CA ILE A 81 -5.98 -2.00 -16.57
C ILE A 81 -6.31 -3.15 -15.63
N VAL A 82 -6.60 -2.84 -14.39
CA VAL A 82 -7.14 -3.80 -13.44
C VAL A 82 -8.55 -3.38 -13.10
N VAL A 83 -9.48 -4.32 -13.23
CA VAL A 83 -10.88 -4.15 -12.86
C VAL A 83 -11.23 -5.22 -11.85
N ARG A 84 -11.81 -4.82 -10.72
CA ARG A 84 -12.36 -5.71 -9.71
C ARG A 84 -13.81 -5.36 -9.45
N LYS A 85 -14.69 -6.38 -9.47
CA LYS A 85 -16.10 -6.27 -9.13
C LYS A 85 -16.51 -7.54 -8.35
N GLY A 86 -16.80 -7.38 -7.06
CA GLY A 86 -16.95 -8.56 -6.19
C GLY A 86 -15.65 -9.36 -6.10
N ASP A 87 -15.76 -10.66 -6.30
CA ASP A 87 -14.61 -11.59 -6.27
C ASP A 87 -13.88 -11.70 -7.62
N ASP A 88 -14.43 -11.13 -8.68
CA ASP A 88 -13.82 -11.17 -10.01
C ASP A 88 -12.82 -10.04 -10.19
N THR A 89 -11.56 -10.40 -10.44
CA THR A 89 -10.49 -9.44 -10.71
C THR A 89 -9.83 -9.79 -12.04
N LEU A 90 -9.84 -8.83 -12.96
CA LEU A 90 -9.23 -8.93 -14.28
C LEU A 90 -8.01 -8.03 -14.36
N ILE A 91 -6.91 -8.55 -14.89
CA ILE A 91 -5.72 -7.79 -15.30
C ILE A 91 -5.70 -7.79 -16.82
N ILE A 92 -5.86 -6.63 -17.40
CA ILE A 92 -6.08 -6.45 -18.84
C ILE A 92 -4.88 -5.74 -19.45
N ASN A 93 -4.40 -6.26 -20.57
CA ASN A 93 -3.43 -5.58 -21.43
C ASN A 93 -4.11 -5.18 -22.75
N PRO A 94 -4.52 -3.93 -22.94
CA PRO A 94 -5.25 -3.49 -24.12
C PRO A 94 -4.45 -3.64 -25.41
N ALA A 95 -3.14 -3.38 -25.37
CA ALA A 95 -2.27 -3.45 -26.54
C ALA A 95 -2.10 -4.88 -27.06
N LYS A 96 -2.12 -5.87 -26.18
CA LYS A 96 -2.01 -7.30 -26.51
C LYS A 96 -3.37 -7.97 -26.72
N LYS A 97 -4.45 -7.28 -26.40
CA LYS A 97 -5.80 -7.86 -26.33
C LYS A 97 -5.86 -9.14 -25.48
N THR A 98 -5.21 -9.10 -24.32
CA THR A 98 -5.21 -10.21 -23.37
C THR A 98 -5.77 -9.77 -22.03
N ALA A 99 -6.48 -10.65 -21.35
CA ALA A 99 -6.94 -10.46 -19.98
C ALA A 99 -6.62 -11.71 -19.15
N GLU A 100 -6.18 -11.50 -17.92
CA GLU A 100 -5.93 -12.58 -16.96
C GLU A 100 -6.88 -12.42 -15.78
N ARG A 101 -7.70 -13.44 -15.54
CA ARG A 101 -8.59 -13.51 -14.39
C ARG A 101 -7.82 -14.01 -13.19
N GLN A 102 -7.81 -13.23 -12.12
CA GLN A 102 -7.16 -13.60 -10.88
C GLN A 102 -8.11 -14.40 -10.00
N PRO A 103 -7.62 -15.43 -9.30
CA PRO A 103 -8.44 -16.16 -8.34
C PRO A 103 -8.89 -15.25 -7.22
N ALA A 104 -10.06 -15.55 -6.63
CA ALA A 104 -10.57 -14.83 -5.48
C ALA A 104 -9.54 -14.81 -4.36
N GLU A 105 -9.50 -13.71 -3.61
CA GLU A 105 -8.55 -13.53 -2.53
C GLU A 105 -8.69 -14.65 -1.47
N GLY A 106 -7.55 -15.21 -1.04
CA GLY A 106 -7.54 -16.32 -0.08
C GLY A 106 -7.81 -17.70 -0.68
N SER A 107 -8.13 -17.79 -1.97
CA SER A 107 -8.25 -19.08 -2.65
C SER A 107 -6.89 -19.71 -2.97
N PRO A 108 -6.79 -21.03 -3.12
CA PRO A 108 -5.59 -21.69 -3.63
C PRO A 108 -5.18 -21.08 -4.97
N GLY A 109 -3.90 -20.70 -5.12
CA GLY A 109 -3.37 -20.08 -6.32
C GLY A 109 -3.45 -18.55 -6.39
N ALA A 110 -4.05 -17.89 -5.43
CA ALA A 110 -3.96 -16.42 -5.30
C ALA A 110 -2.49 -16.01 -5.11
N ARG A 111 -1.93 -15.30 -6.09
CA ARG A 111 -0.54 -14.83 -6.00
C ARG A 111 -0.43 -13.71 -4.97
N PRO A 112 0.40 -13.86 -3.92
CA PRO A 112 0.73 -12.73 -3.07
C PRO A 112 1.47 -11.70 -3.93
N GLY A 113 0.96 -10.51 -4.04
CA GLY A 113 1.65 -9.45 -4.78
C GLY A 113 0.69 -8.47 -5.42
N ILE A 114 -0.05 -8.86 -6.44
CA ILE A 114 -0.98 -7.94 -7.11
C ILE A 114 -2.19 -7.67 -6.21
N GLY A 115 -2.75 -8.70 -5.57
CA GLY A 115 -3.86 -8.55 -4.62
C GLY A 115 -3.49 -7.69 -3.40
N ALA A 116 -2.30 -7.90 -2.82
CA ALA A 116 -1.80 -7.09 -1.70
C ALA A 116 -1.59 -5.62 -2.09
N MET A 117 -1.16 -5.35 -3.33
CA MET A 117 -1.00 -4.00 -3.87
C MET A 117 -2.33 -3.25 -4.06
N MET A 118 -3.42 -4.00 -4.19
CA MET A 118 -4.75 -3.48 -4.49
C MET A 118 -5.69 -3.57 -3.29
N ARG A 119 -5.18 -3.96 -2.12
CA ARG A 119 -5.94 -3.90 -0.88
C ARG A 119 -6.03 -2.46 -0.41
N PHE A 120 -7.18 -1.88 -0.63
CA PHE A 120 -7.54 -0.63 0.00
C PHE A 120 -9.00 -0.76 0.48
N PRO A 121 -9.32 -0.44 1.74
CA PRO A 121 -8.43 -0.02 2.82
C PRO A 121 -7.44 -1.13 3.26
N LEU A 122 -6.29 -0.73 3.81
CA LEU A 122 -5.23 -1.65 4.29
C LEU A 122 -5.68 -2.60 5.39
N ALA A 123 -6.70 -2.22 6.13
CA ALA A 123 -7.30 -2.99 7.21
C ALA A 123 -8.76 -2.54 7.40
N ARG A 124 -9.61 -3.43 7.93
CA ARG A 124 -11.02 -3.13 8.22
C ARG A 124 -11.17 -2.17 9.39
N ASP A 125 -10.33 -2.32 10.39
CA ASP A 125 -10.30 -1.52 11.61
C ASP A 125 -8.89 -1.52 12.21
N PHE A 126 -8.70 -0.76 13.29
CA PHE A 126 -7.39 -0.66 13.93
C PHE A 126 -6.91 -1.98 14.56
N ALA A 127 -7.81 -2.82 15.08
CA ALA A 127 -7.44 -4.13 15.62
C ALA A 127 -7.00 -5.08 14.50
N ASP A 128 -7.67 -5.03 13.35
CA ASP A 128 -7.27 -5.76 12.15
C ASP A 128 -5.91 -5.30 11.62
N PHE A 129 -5.67 -3.98 11.61
CA PHE A 129 -4.37 -3.40 11.27
C PHE A 129 -3.25 -3.94 12.16
N GLN A 130 -3.44 -3.93 13.50
CA GLN A 130 -2.44 -4.42 14.45
C GLN A 130 -2.18 -5.94 14.32
N ARG A 131 -3.17 -6.72 13.89
CA ARG A 131 -2.97 -8.15 13.60
C ARG A 131 -2.12 -8.37 12.36
N GLN A 132 -2.27 -7.53 11.34
CA GLN A 132 -1.60 -7.69 10.04
C GLN A 132 -0.22 -7.04 10.00
N PHE A 133 -0.04 -5.92 10.72
CA PHE A 133 1.16 -5.09 10.61
C PHE A 133 1.76 -4.74 11.96
N GLU A 134 3.06 -4.53 11.94
CA GLU A 134 3.87 -3.95 12.99
C GLU A 134 4.29 -2.54 12.56
N VAL A 135 4.07 -1.53 13.39
CA VAL A 135 4.54 -0.16 13.12
C VAL A 135 6.00 -0.06 13.54
N LEU A 136 6.87 0.23 12.60
CA LEU A 136 8.30 0.35 12.80
C LEU A 136 8.71 1.80 13.10
N ALA A 137 8.05 2.74 12.44
CA ALA A 137 8.31 4.17 12.62
C ALA A 137 7.05 4.98 12.30
N LEU A 138 6.90 6.10 13.00
CA LEU A 138 5.82 7.06 12.80
C LEU A 138 6.37 8.47 13.01
N SER A 139 6.07 9.38 12.09
CA SER A 139 6.39 10.79 12.22
C SER A 139 5.27 11.64 11.66
N SER A 140 4.99 12.77 12.30
CA SER A 140 3.96 13.71 11.85
C SER A 140 4.51 15.13 11.85
N ALA A 141 4.34 15.85 10.73
CA ALA A 141 4.70 17.24 10.59
C ALA A 141 3.80 17.91 9.53
N ASN A 142 3.34 19.12 9.77
CA ASN A 142 2.58 19.93 8.80
C ASN A 142 1.37 19.17 8.20
N ASN A 143 0.55 18.55 9.03
CA ASN A 143 -0.59 17.70 8.65
C ASN A 143 -0.23 16.46 7.82
N ARG A 144 1.04 16.16 7.65
CA ARG A 144 1.49 14.96 6.97
C ARG A 144 2.03 13.94 7.97
N THR A 145 1.44 12.77 7.98
CA THR A 145 1.94 11.63 8.75
C THR A 145 2.61 10.64 7.80
N ARG A 146 3.83 10.23 8.17
CA ARG A 146 4.58 9.16 7.52
C ARG A 146 4.67 8.00 8.48
N MET A 147 4.35 6.82 7.97
CA MET A 147 4.34 5.58 8.72
C MET A 147 5.12 4.51 7.97
N GLU A 148 5.99 3.80 8.67
CA GLU A 148 6.64 2.59 8.16
C GLU A 148 6.09 1.38 8.92
N ILE A 149 5.63 0.38 8.17
CA ILE A 149 5.06 -0.84 8.72
C ILE A 149 5.70 -2.08 8.10
N ALA A 150 5.75 -3.17 8.87
CA ALA A 150 6.14 -4.48 8.37
C ALA A 150 4.96 -5.46 8.45
N PRO A 151 4.74 -6.32 7.44
CA PRO A 151 3.75 -7.38 7.54
C PRO A 151 4.10 -8.34 8.69
N ARG A 152 3.09 -8.80 9.44
CA ARG A 152 3.30 -9.86 10.45
C ARG A 152 3.28 -11.25 9.85
N ASP A 153 2.61 -11.42 8.70
CA ASP A 153 2.55 -12.70 8.00
C ASP A 153 3.95 -13.17 7.55
N PRO A 154 4.41 -14.37 7.97
CA PRO A 154 5.74 -14.86 7.65
C PRO A 154 5.97 -15.09 6.15
N GLN A 155 4.93 -15.43 5.38
CA GLN A 155 5.05 -15.67 3.95
C GLN A 155 5.29 -14.33 3.21
N THR A 156 4.52 -13.31 3.57
CA THR A 156 4.69 -11.96 3.04
C THR A 156 6.07 -11.38 3.41
N ARG A 157 6.56 -11.63 4.62
CA ARG A 157 7.90 -11.22 5.07
C ARG A 157 9.06 -11.84 4.28
N LYS A 158 8.83 -12.93 3.57
CA LYS A 158 9.89 -13.56 2.73
C LYS A 158 10.33 -12.66 1.59
N PHE A 159 9.42 -11.84 1.05
CA PHE A 159 9.70 -10.97 -0.09
C PHE A 159 9.53 -9.49 0.21
N MET A 160 8.64 -9.10 1.12
CA MET A 160 8.37 -7.71 1.47
C MET A 160 9.15 -7.29 2.72
N LYS A 161 9.91 -6.21 2.62
CA LYS A 161 10.71 -5.68 3.73
C LYS A 161 9.91 -4.72 4.58
N VAL A 162 9.34 -3.69 3.95
CA VAL A 162 8.63 -2.61 4.60
C VAL A 162 7.61 -1.99 3.65
N ILE A 163 6.52 -1.48 4.22
CA ILE A 163 5.54 -0.65 3.54
C ILE A 163 5.64 0.74 4.16
N LYS A 164 5.75 1.77 3.32
CA LYS A 164 5.72 3.17 3.75
C LYS A 164 4.43 3.81 3.27
N ILE A 165 3.79 4.53 4.16
CA ILE A 165 2.51 5.18 3.92
C ILE A 165 2.63 6.63 4.31
N GLU A 166 2.19 7.52 3.44
CA GLU A 166 2.10 8.96 3.71
C GLU A 166 0.64 9.38 3.56
N PHE A 167 0.08 9.99 4.59
CA PHE A 167 -1.30 10.48 4.58
C PHE A 167 -1.44 11.85 5.23
N ASP A 168 -2.50 12.54 4.87
CA ASP A 168 -2.90 13.80 5.48
C ASP A 168 -3.70 13.52 6.76
N SER A 169 -3.21 14.02 7.90
CA SER A 169 -3.84 13.82 9.21
C SER A 169 -5.13 14.64 9.37
N ALA A 170 -5.30 15.71 8.58
CA ALA A 170 -6.46 16.60 8.67
C ALA A 170 -7.67 16.02 7.89
N ASN A 171 -7.46 15.50 6.66
CA ASN A 171 -8.52 15.01 5.80
C ASN A 171 -8.49 13.49 5.55
N GLY A 172 -7.42 12.78 5.96
CA GLY A 172 -7.29 11.33 5.80
C GLY A 172 -6.87 10.87 4.40
N HIS A 173 -6.60 11.78 3.47
CA HIS A 173 -6.21 11.41 2.11
C HIS A 173 -4.84 10.74 2.09
N LEU A 174 -4.73 9.67 1.33
CA LEU A 174 -3.46 9.01 1.07
C LEU A 174 -2.64 9.86 0.07
N HIS A 175 -1.40 10.17 0.43
CA HIS A 175 -0.46 10.88 -0.44
C HIS A 175 0.48 9.93 -1.16
N ALA A 176 0.99 8.93 -0.46
CA ALA A 176 1.88 7.96 -1.06
C ALA A 176 1.78 6.60 -0.35
N PHE A 177 2.06 5.58 -1.13
CA PHE A 177 2.18 4.21 -0.68
C PHE A 177 3.38 3.57 -1.39
N GLU A 178 4.34 3.06 -0.63
CA GLU A 178 5.54 2.43 -1.15
C GLU A 178 5.74 1.05 -0.54
N MET A 179 6.01 0.07 -1.38
CA MET A 179 6.47 -1.25 -0.96
C MET A 179 7.95 -1.39 -1.29
N ALA A 180 8.75 -1.71 -0.29
CA ALA A 180 10.14 -2.05 -0.45
C ALA A 180 10.33 -3.56 -0.30
N PHE A 181 10.99 -4.17 -1.26
CA PHE A 181 11.20 -5.62 -1.32
C PHE A 181 12.60 -6.00 -0.84
N LYS A 182 12.76 -7.27 -0.46
CA LYS A 182 14.05 -7.77 0.05
C LYS A 182 15.13 -7.87 -1.02
N ASP A 183 14.76 -7.96 -2.28
CA ASP A 183 15.70 -7.94 -3.41
C ASP A 183 16.27 -6.55 -3.72
N GLY A 184 15.85 -5.52 -2.94
CA GLY A 184 16.26 -4.14 -3.11
C GLY A 184 15.42 -3.35 -4.11
N SER A 185 14.42 -3.96 -4.73
CA SER A 185 13.44 -3.24 -5.55
C SER A 185 12.40 -2.51 -4.70
N SER A 186 11.74 -1.50 -5.28
CA SER A 186 10.60 -0.84 -4.67
C SER A 186 9.55 -0.44 -5.70
N LEU A 187 8.33 -0.26 -5.20
CA LEU A 187 7.20 0.27 -5.96
C LEU A 187 6.51 1.32 -5.11
N ARG A 188 6.55 2.57 -5.59
CA ARG A 188 5.93 3.73 -4.95
C ARG A 188 4.81 4.28 -5.82
N ASN A 189 3.66 4.54 -5.23
CA ASN A 189 2.56 5.28 -5.84
C ASN A 189 2.40 6.59 -5.10
N GLU A 190 2.43 7.71 -5.83
CA GLU A 190 2.17 9.05 -5.31
C GLU A 190 0.84 9.53 -5.88
N PHE A 191 -0.11 9.85 -5.00
CA PHE A 191 -1.47 10.21 -5.35
C PHE A 191 -1.65 11.73 -5.41
N SER A 192 -2.39 12.16 -6.41
CA SER A 192 -2.76 13.56 -6.64
C SER A 192 -4.23 13.63 -7.04
N ASN A 193 -4.80 14.84 -7.03
CA ASN A 193 -6.19 15.08 -7.45
C ASN A 193 -7.18 14.11 -6.78
N VAL A 194 -6.96 13.82 -5.48
CA VAL A 194 -7.81 12.89 -4.72
C VAL A 194 -9.21 13.51 -4.55
N ARG A 195 -10.22 12.77 -4.98
CA ARG A 195 -11.62 13.13 -4.87
C ARG A 195 -12.36 11.98 -4.17
N VAL A 196 -13.10 12.31 -3.12
CA VAL A 196 -13.83 11.34 -2.31
C VAL A 196 -15.33 11.52 -2.47
N ASN A 197 -16.09 10.45 -2.23
CA ASN A 197 -17.54 10.44 -2.15
C ASN A 197 -18.26 10.89 -3.43
N GLN A 198 -17.63 10.68 -4.59
CA GLN A 198 -18.21 10.94 -5.89
C GLN A 198 -19.05 9.75 -6.37
N LYS A 199 -20.10 10.05 -7.14
CA LYS A 199 -20.85 9.03 -7.87
C LYS A 199 -20.09 8.66 -9.14
N PHE A 200 -19.92 7.36 -9.37
CA PHE A 200 -19.33 6.85 -10.60
C PHE A 200 -20.40 6.29 -11.54
N ALA A 201 -20.11 6.28 -12.82
CA ALA A 201 -20.91 5.60 -13.82
C ALA A 201 -20.95 4.08 -13.51
N ARG A 202 -22.07 3.43 -13.81
CA ARG A 202 -22.26 1.99 -13.46
C ARG A 202 -21.31 1.07 -14.19
N ASP A 203 -20.93 1.42 -15.41
CA ASP A 203 -20.02 0.70 -16.31
C ASP A 203 -18.54 0.97 -16.04
N LEU A 204 -18.19 1.91 -15.16
CA LEU A 204 -16.81 2.24 -14.84
C LEU A 204 -15.99 1.02 -14.41
N PHE A 205 -16.61 0.08 -13.71
CA PHE A 205 -16.00 -1.14 -13.19
C PHE A 205 -16.28 -2.36 -14.08
N GLU A 206 -16.58 -2.12 -15.34
CA GLU A 206 -16.76 -3.14 -16.37
C GLU A 206 -15.72 -2.95 -17.47
N TYR A 207 -15.46 -3.99 -18.23
CA TYR A 207 -14.56 -3.92 -19.39
C TYR A 207 -15.07 -4.85 -20.48
N ASP A 208 -15.22 -4.33 -21.68
CA ASP A 208 -15.59 -5.13 -22.85
C ASP A 208 -14.39 -5.98 -23.29
N LEU A 209 -14.51 -7.28 -23.13
CA LEU A 209 -13.50 -8.27 -23.50
C LEU A 209 -13.73 -8.85 -24.90
N THR A 210 -14.61 -8.26 -25.72
CA THR A 210 -14.83 -8.72 -27.11
C THR A 210 -13.53 -8.69 -27.90
N GLY A 211 -13.13 -9.84 -28.42
CA GLY A 211 -11.86 -9.99 -29.14
C GLY A 211 -10.60 -10.06 -28.25
N TYR A 212 -10.77 -10.26 -26.96
CA TYR A 212 -9.65 -10.52 -26.04
C TYR A 212 -9.46 -12.02 -25.80
N GLU A 213 -8.22 -12.45 -25.68
CA GLU A 213 -7.85 -13.75 -25.13
C GLU A 213 -7.90 -13.65 -23.60
N VAL A 214 -8.84 -14.38 -22.98
CA VAL A 214 -9.01 -14.42 -21.52
C VAL A 214 -8.42 -15.72 -20.99
N LYS A 215 -7.52 -15.60 -20.01
CA LYS A 215 -6.89 -16.74 -19.32
C LYS A 215 -7.18 -16.65 -17.83
N ASP A 216 -7.39 -17.79 -17.19
CA ASP A 216 -7.33 -17.84 -15.73
C ASP A 216 -5.86 -17.85 -15.28
N ALA A 217 -5.56 -17.10 -14.20
CA ALA A 217 -4.22 -17.13 -13.63
C ALA A 217 -3.91 -18.58 -13.24
N ARG A 218 -2.78 -19.11 -13.75
CA ARG A 218 -2.37 -20.48 -13.45
C ARG A 218 -1.95 -20.56 -11.98
N ASN A 219 -2.41 -21.63 -11.36
CA ASN A 219 -1.97 -22.08 -10.04
C ASN A 219 -0.47 -22.39 -10.02
#